data_137d252010ecd410e9dea0dac539d31a
#
_entry.id   137d252010ecd410e9dea0dac539d31a
#
_cell.length_a   1.000
_cell.length_b   1.000
_cell.length_c   1.000
_cell.angle_alpha   90.00
_cell.angle_beta   90.00
_cell.angle_gamma   90.00
#
_symmetry.space_group_name_H-M   'P 1'
#
loop_
_entity.id
_entity.type
_entity.pdbx_description
1 polymer ?
#
loop_
_entity_poly.entity_id
_entity_poly.type
_entity_poly.pdbx_seq_one_letter_code
_entity_poly.pdbx_strand_id
1 'polypeptide(L)'
;MKKNAILFSASNYEKSSLIRADDLPGVKYDIHAMYKRLIQIGFEVKQIENVSKDQIIPALEDNASNSPCDAIHIVYFTGHGGHANGNNYIYPIDFASRFDTSKDIETSAMNIRDIISIYKGKGRLILILDACRSDFESSKGYYSEITAAEDVYIAYGTQFQHTSIGISNEMSPFTKAICDEILEPNIDVDELFTRVRRTVYSKYQVQIPASVNALLNKIILHKQLSYTNSDVEVYKFVKKYADDYNNKYGYFHGDDLIFIDAAQYFNISFLDAVWKFRKVDNKV
;
A
#
# COMPACT_ATOMS: atom_id res chain seq x y z
N MET A 1 -11.06 12.61 2.58
CA MET A 1 -9.64 12.29 2.90
C MET A 1 -9.05 11.61 1.70
N LYS A 2 -8.00 12.16 1.11
CA LYS A 2 -7.33 11.62 -0.08
C LYS A 2 -6.51 10.39 0.32
N LYS A 3 -6.56 9.33 -0.51
CA LYS A 3 -5.82 8.09 -0.30
C LYS A 3 -4.98 7.81 -1.54
N ASN A 4 -3.68 7.92 -1.44
CA ASN A 4 -2.74 7.67 -2.53
C ASN A 4 -1.84 6.48 -2.18
N ALA A 5 -1.53 5.66 -3.16
CA ALA A 5 -0.55 4.61 -3.01
C ALA A 5 0.43 4.60 -4.19
N ILE A 6 1.68 4.30 -3.89
CA ILE A 6 2.68 3.99 -4.90
C ILE A 6 3.35 2.67 -4.56
N LEU A 7 3.40 1.79 -5.55
CA LEU A 7 3.93 0.44 -5.41
C LEU A 7 5.17 0.31 -6.29
N PHE A 8 6.24 -0.17 -5.69
CA PHE A 8 7.48 -0.49 -6.37
C PHE A 8 7.79 -1.97 -6.27
N SER A 9 8.29 -2.54 -7.36
CA SER A 9 8.87 -3.88 -7.33
C SER A 9 10.25 -3.91 -7.98
N ALA A 10 11.08 -4.83 -7.50
CA ALA A 10 12.36 -5.15 -8.11
C ALA A 10 12.49 -6.68 -8.17
N SER A 11 12.31 -7.25 -9.38
CA SER A 11 12.33 -8.69 -9.61
C SER A 11 13.47 -9.15 -10.50
N ASN A 12 13.84 -8.36 -11.51
CA ASN A 12 14.85 -8.71 -12.50
C ASN A 12 16.08 -7.83 -12.30
N TYR A 13 17.02 -8.30 -11.51
CA TYR A 13 18.20 -7.52 -11.15
C TYR A 13 19.26 -7.50 -12.26
N GLU A 14 19.90 -6.37 -12.47
CA GLU A 14 20.96 -6.21 -13.47
C GLU A 14 22.16 -7.10 -13.13
N LYS A 15 22.63 -7.87 -14.10
CA LYS A 15 23.73 -8.86 -13.92
C LYS A 15 25.13 -8.28 -14.06
N SER A 16 25.26 -6.96 -14.07
CA SER A 16 26.54 -6.26 -14.25
C SER A 16 27.41 -6.16 -13.00
N SER A 17 26.88 -6.49 -11.82
CA SER A 17 27.61 -6.42 -10.55
C SER A 17 28.32 -7.74 -10.20
N LEU A 18 29.43 -7.66 -9.47
CA LEU A 18 30.16 -8.81 -8.92
C LEU A 18 29.33 -9.58 -7.87
N ILE A 19 28.45 -8.87 -7.17
CA ILE A 19 27.47 -9.45 -6.25
C ILE A 19 26.10 -9.35 -6.92
N ARG A 20 25.56 -10.50 -7.26
CA ARG A 20 24.27 -10.63 -7.93
C ARG A 20 23.19 -10.73 -6.87
N ALA A 21 22.27 -9.79 -6.86
CA ALA A 21 20.98 -10.07 -6.31
C ALA A 21 20.27 -11.07 -7.24
N ASP A 22 19.79 -12.18 -6.70
CA ASP A 22 19.06 -13.16 -7.47
C ASP A 22 17.72 -12.59 -7.94
N ASP A 23 17.27 -13.03 -9.12
CA ASP A 23 15.96 -12.68 -9.61
C ASP A 23 14.87 -13.22 -8.66
N LEU A 24 13.82 -12.43 -8.46
CA LEU A 24 12.71 -12.74 -7.55
C LEU A 24 11.39 -12.92 -8.32
N PRO A 25 11.14 -14.06 -8.95
CA PRO A 25 9.98 -14.26 -9.82
C PRO A 25 8.62 -14.19 -9.10
N GLY A 26 8.59 -14.33 -7.77
CA GLY A 26 7.38 -14.19 -6.95
C GLY A 26 6.88 -12.76 -6.81
N VAL A 27 7.77 -11.79 -6.89
CA VAL A 27 7.49 -10.35 -6.67
C VAL A 27 6.37 -9.79 -7.56
N LYS A 28 6.23 -10.29 -8.79
CA LYS A 28 5.13 -9.89 -9.69
C LYS A 28 3.74 -10.23 -9.14
N TYR A 29 3.62 -11.31 -8.37
CA TYR A 29 2.33 -11.67 -7.75
C TYR A 29 2.02 -10.75 -6.57
N ASP A 30 3.05 -10.35 -5.82
CA ASP A 30 2.92 -9.45 -4.68
C ASP A 30 2.41 -8.09 -5.10
N ILE A 31 3.09 -7.44 -6.06
CA ILE A 31 2.72 -6.09 -6.48
C ILE A 31 1.33 -6.05 -7.12
N HIS A 32 0.97 -7.06 -7.92
CA HIS A 32 -0.35 -7.16 -8.52
C HIS A 32 -1.48 -7.37 -7.49
N ALA A 33 -1.24 -8.18 -6.48
CA ALA A 33 -2.21 -8.42 -5.42
C ALA A 33 -2.44 -7.16 -4.59
N MET A 34 -1.36 -6.48 -4.17
CA MET A 34 -1.43 -5.22 -3.44
C MET A 34 -2.16 -4.14 -4.24
N TYR A 35 -1.85 -4.00 -5.54
CA TYR A 35 -2.55 -3.07 -6.43
C TYR A 35 -4.07 -3.27 -6.39
N LYS A 36 -4.54 -4.52 -6.59
CA LYS A 36 -5.97 -4.85 -6.59
C LYS A 36 -6.63 -4.53 -5.25
N ARG A 37 -5.98 -4.88 -4.13
CA ARG A 37 -6.52 -4.66 -2.79
C ARG A 37 -6.64 -3.18 -2.44
N LEU A 38 -5.62 -2.40 -2.78
CA LEU A 38 -5.63 -0.96 -2.50
C LEU A 38 -6.68 -0.21 -3.32
N ILE A 39 -6.86 -0.55 -4.60
CA ILE A 39 -7.97 0.00 -5.40
C ILE A 39 -9.32 -0.38 -4.78
N GLN A 40 -9.50 -1.64 -4.35
CA GLN A 40 -10.75 -2.12 -3.75
C GLN A 40 -11.16 -1.31 -2.50
N ILE A 41 -10.20 -0.82 -1.72
CA ILE A 41 -10.45 0.02 -0.54
C ILE A 41 -10.33 1.52 -0.80
N GLY A 42 -10.30 1.93 -2.07
CA GLY A 42 -10.45 3.32 -2.50
C GLY A 42 -9.17 4.15 -2.53
N PHE A 43 -8.01 3.54 -2.75
CA PHE A 43 -6.76 4.25 -3.04
C PHE A 43 -6.63 4.58 -4.53
N GLU A 44 -6.07 5.75 -4.83
CA GLU A 44 -5.48 6.06 -6.13
C GLU A 44 -4.09 5.40 -6.16
N VAL A 45 -3.87 4.43 -7.06
CA VAL A 45 -2.67 3.57 -7.03
C VAL A 45 -1.83 3.77 -8.28
N LYS A 46 -0.55 4.10 -8.10
CA LYS A 46 0.48 4.05 -9.13
C LYS A 46 1.39 2.85 -8.88
N GLN A 47 1.76 2.13 -9.94
CA GLN A 47 2.61 0.95 -9.86
C GLN A 47 3.80 1.13 -10.81
N ILE A 48 5.02 0.82 -10.33
CA ILE A 48 6.25 0.83 -11.12
C ILE A 48 6.97 -0.50 -10.86
N GLU A 49 7.01 -1.32 -11.88
CA GLU A 49 7.69 -2.62 -11.84
C GLU A 49 9.14 -2.49 -12.29
N ASN A 50 10.02 -3.26 -11.67
CA ASN A 50 11.46 -3.25 -11.95
C ASN A 50 12.05 -1.83 -11.86
N VAL A 51 11.79 -1.17 -10.73
CA VAL A 51 12.17 0.21 -10.51
C VAL A 51 13.69 0.37 -10.42
N SER A 52 14.26 1.32 -11.16
CA SER A 52 15.64 1.78 -10.99
C SER A 52 15.75 2.87 -9.91
N LYS A 53 16.96 3.10 -9.39
CA LYS A 53 17.18 4.05 -8.30
C LYS A 53 16.74 5.46 -8.65
N ASP A 54 17.04 5.91 -9.85
CA ASP A 54 16.73 7.25 -10.34
C ASP A 54 15.24 7.53 -10.53
N GLN A 55 14.43 6.48 -10.68
CA GLN A 55 12.97 6.59 -10.82
C GLN A 55 12.25 6.77 -9.48
N ILE A 56 12.84 6.33 -8.35
CA ILE A 56 12.14 6.26 -7.06
C ILE A 56 11.76 7.65 -6.56
N ILE A 57 12.73 8.56 -6.40
CA ILE A 57 12.47 9.89 -5.81
C ILE A 57 11.48 10.72 -6.63
N PRO A 58 11.63 10.87 -7.96
CA PRO A 58 10.64 11.61 -8.76
C PRO A 58 9.22 11.04 -8.67
N ALA A 59 9.11 9.70 -8.62
CA ALA A 59 7.81 9.03 -8.51
C ALA A 59 7.15 9.25 -7.14
N LEU A 60 7.92 9.28 -6.06
CA LEU A 60 7.45 9.57 -4.70
C LEU A 60 7.04 11.04 -4.57
N GLU A 61 7.83 11.97 -5.11
CA GLU A 61 7.52 13.40 -5.12
C GLU A 61 6.22 13.69 -5.88
N ASP A 62 6.02 13.06 -7.04
CA ASP A 62 4.79 13.14 -7.81
C ASP A 62 3.59 12.60 -7.00
N ASN A 63 3.73 11.42 -6.38
CA ASN A 63 2.70 10.81 -5.53
C ASN A 63 2.34 11.67 -4.32
N ALA A 64 3.33 12.32 -3.71
CA ALA A 64 3.14 13.18 -2.55
C ALA A 64 2.69 14.60 -2.92
N SER A 65 2.78 14.99 -4.20
CA SER A 65 2.41 16.32 -4.67
C SER A 65 0.91 16.58 -4.51
N ASN A 66 0.56 17.85 -4.25
CA ASN A 66 -0.84 18.29 -4.13
C ASN A 66 -1.71 17.47 -3.14
N SER A 67 -1.07 16.89 -2.12
CA SER A 67 -1.78 16.14 -1.09
C SER A 67 -2.12 17.04 0.10
N PRO A 68 -3.37 17.02 0.57
CA PRO A 68 -3.74 17.73 1.78
C PRO A 68 -3.05 17.09 3.01
N CYS A 69 -2.88 17.88 4.07
CA CYS A 69 -2.20 17.44 5.29
C CYS A 69 -2.90 16.27 6.02
N ASP A 70 -4.15 15.97 5.67
CA ASP A 70 -4.90 14.82 6.20
C ASP A 70 -4.88 13.59 5.27
N ALA A 71 -4.15 13.65 4.14
CA ALA A 71 -4.03 12.52 3.22
C ALA A 71 -3.42 11.28 3.89
N ILE A 72 -3.75 10.11 3.34
CA ILE A 72 -3.10 8.85 3.67
C ILE A 72 -2.29 8.40 2.46
N HIS A 73 -1.01 8.18 2.67
CA HIS A 73 -0.09 7.66 1.67
C HIS A 73 0.35 6.25 2.03
N ILE A 74 0.30 5.34 1.07
CA ILE A 74 0.94 4.03 1.16
C ILE A 74 2.09 3.99 0.16
N VAL A 75 3.29 3.68 0.66
CA VAL A 75 4.44 3.31 -0.15
C VAL A 75 4.71 1.83 0.11
N TYR A 76 4.61 1.01 -0.93
CA TYR A 76 4.88 -0.41 -0.85
C TYR A 76 6.09 -0.74 -1.72
N PHE A 77 7.01 -1.53 -1.20
CA PHE A 77 8.12 -2.09 -1.94
C PHE A 77 8.20 -3.60 -1.72
N THR A 78 8.42 -4.35 -2.80
CA THR A 78 8.72 -5.79 -2.78
C THR A 78 9.95 -6.06 -3.63
N GLY A 79 10.94 -6.74 -3.03
CA GLY A 79 12.24 -6.98 -3.65
C GLY A 79 13.33 -7.27 -2.62
N HIS A 80 14.58 -7.15 -3.01
CA HIS A 80 15.69 -7.23 -2.07
C HIS A 80 15.84 -5.97 -1.22
N GLY A 81 16.38 -6.15 -0.03
CA GLY A 81 16.71 -5.06 0.87
C GLY A 81 17.76 -5.50 1.89
N GLY A 82 18.27 -4.57 2.64
CA GLY A 82 19.28 -4.84 3.64
C GLY A 82 19.44 -3.70 4.63
N HIS A 83 20.40 -3.89 5.51
CA HIS A 83 20.77 -2.94 6.55
C HIS A 83 22.26 -2.63 6.50
N ALA A 84 22.63 -1.36 6.60
CA ALA A 84 24.01 -0.92 6.70
C ALA A 84 24.10 0.38 7.51
N ASN A 85 25.11 0.51 8.35
CA ASN A 85 25.40 1.72 9.14
C ASN A 85 24.17 2.30 9.89
N GLY A 86 23.35 1.42 10.48
CA GLY A 86 22.17 1.83 11.23
C GLY A 86 20.98 2.26 10.36
N ASN A 87 21.01 2.06 9.03
CA ASN A 87 19.95 2.41 8.11
C ASN A 87 19.42 1.19 7.36
N ASN A 88 18.12 1.21 7.04
CA ASN A 88 17.51 0.22 6.18
C ASN A 88 17.45 0.73 4.73
N TYR A 89 17.65 -0.17 3.80
CA TYR A 89 17.72 0.12 2.37
C TYR A 89 16.84 -0.84 1.58
N ILE A 90 16.21 -0.32 0.53
CA ILE A 90 15.60 -1.13 -0.54
C ILE A 90 16.55 -1.14 -1.74
N TYR A 91 16.60 -2.29 -2.43
CA TYR A 91 17.49 -2.49 -3.56
C TYR A 91 16.71 -2.38 -4.87
N PRO A 92 16.90 -1.30 -5.65
CA PRO A 92 16.34 -1.20 -7.00
C PRO A 92 17.03 -2.19 -7.95
N ILE A 93 16.49 -2.36 -9.18
CA ILE A 93 17.04 -3.37 -10.12
C ILE A 93 18.48 -3.11 -10.55
N ASP A 94 18.90 -1.85 -10.56
CA ASP A 94 20.25 -1.37 -10.87
C ASP A 94 21.18 -1.34 -9.65
N PHE A 95 20.76 -1.96 -8.54
CA PHE A 95 21.59 -2.12 -7.36
C PHE A 95 22.87 -2.86 -7.72
N ALA A 96 24.01 -2.19 -7.50
CA ALA A 96 25.33 -2.74 -7.77
C ALA A 96 26.21 -2.60 -6.52
N SER A 97 26.57 -3.73 -5.92
CA SER A 97 27.65 -3.78 -4.95
C SER A 97 28.89 -4.38 -5.59
N ARG A 98 29.97 -3.63 -5.64
CA ARG A 98 31.25 -4.07 -6.24
C ARG A 98 32.10 -4.85 -5.25
N PHE A 99 32.02 -4.50 -3.97
CA PHE A 99 32.91 -4.99 -2.92
C PHE A 99 32.18 -5.48 -1.67
N ASP A 100 30.89 -5.52 -1.69
CA ASP A 100 30.06 -5.94 -0.54
C ASP A 100 30.30 -5.08 0.70
N THR A 101 30.47 -3.76 0.48
CA THR A 101 30.71 -2.81 1.56
C THR A 101 29.48 -1.97 1.85
N SER A 102 29.39 -1.44 3.09
CA SER A 102 28.34 -0.50 3.49
C SER A 102 28.30 0.74 2.59
N LYS A 103 29.43 1.18 2.07
CA LYS A 103 29.52 2.33 1.16
C LYS A 103 28.89 2.03 -0.21
N ASP A 104 29.01 0.81 -0.71
CA ASP A 104 28.36 0.42 -1.96
C ASP A 104 26.84 0.39 -1.79
N ILE A 105 26.34 -0.06 -0.63
CA ILE A 105 24.92 -0.01 -0.31
C ILE A 105 24.42 1.44 -0.28
N GLU A 106 25.08 2.33 0.41
CA GLU A 106 24.70 3.75 0.49
C GLU A 106 24.64 4.41 -0.90
N THR A 107 25.55 4.03 -1.80
CA THR A 107 25.60 4.62 -3.14
C THR A 107 24.61 4.03 -4.12
N SER A 108 24.31 2.74 -4.02
CA SER A 108 23.51 2.00 -5.01
C SER A 108 22.07 1.71 -4.57
N ALA A 109 21.84 1.62 -3.26
CA ALA A 109 20.50 1.36 -2.71
C ALA A 109 19.75 2.67 -2.40
N MET A 110 18.46 2.56 -2.10
CA MET A 110 17.61 3.66 -1.64
C MET A 110 17.43 3.57 -0.13
N ASN A 111 17.86 4.62 0.60
CA ASN A 111 17.63 4.71 2.03
C ASN A 111 16.16 4.99 2.34
N ILE A 112 15.54 4.22 3.23
CA ILE A 112 14.13 4.44 3.58
C ILE A 112 13.89 5.79 4.31
N ARG A 113 14.90 6.39 4.93
CA ARG A 113 14.79 7.74 5.51
C ARG A 113 14.55 8.80 4.45
N ASP A 114 15.16 8.66 3.27
CA ASP A 114 14.95 9.58 2.17
C ASP A 114 13.51 9.48 1.67
N ILE A 115 12.96 8.25 1.58
CA ILE A 115 11.55 8.01 1.27
C ILE A 115 10.64 8.72 2.27
N ILE A 116 10.89 8.53 3.57
CA ILE A 116 10.09 9.14 4.64
C ILE A 116 10.15 10.67 4.58
N SER A 117 11.31 11.24 4.26
CA SER A 117 11.50 12.70 4.24
C SER A 117 10.63 13.41 3.21
N ILE A 118 10.31 12.75 2.09
CA ILE A 118 9.44 13.28 1.01
C ILE A 118 8.00 13.52 1.50
N TYR A 119 7.51 12.69 2.42
CA TYR A 119 6.15 12.77 2.93
C TYR A 119 5.98 13.66 4.17
N LYS A 120 7.09 14.22 4.68
CA LYS A 120 7.04 15.09 5.87
C LYS A 120 6.10 16.28 5.65
N GLY A 121 5.08 16.40 6.51
CA GLY A 121 4.07 17.47 6.43
C GLY A 121 3.06 17.33 5.29
N LYS A 122 3.05 16.20 4.56
CA LYS A 122 2.13 15.94 3.45
C LYS A 122 1.04 14.92 3.77
N GLY A 123 0.82 14.65 5.03
CA GLY A 123 -0.15 13.66 5.51
C GLY A 123 0.53 12.51 6.26
N ARG A 124 -0.16 11.39 6.35
CA ARG A 124 0.27 10.19 7.08
C ARG A 124 0.85 9.18 6.12
N LEU A 125 2.03 8.68 6.43
CA LEU A 125 2.73 7.68 5.62
C LEU A 125 2.63 6.28 6.26
N ILE A 126 2.22 5.31 5.47
CA ILE A 126 2.33 3.88 5.77
C ILE A 126 3.32 3.30 4.78
N LEU A 127 4.53 3.01 5.25
CA LEU A 127 5.61 2.41 4.47
C LEU A 127 5.61 0.90 4.71
N ILE A 128 5.38 0.12 3.66
CA ILE A 128 5.30 -1.34 3.72
C ILE A 128 6.46 -1.93 2.91
N LEU A 129 7.33 -2.68 3.58
CA LEU A 129 8.56 -3.21 3.00
C LEU A 129 8.57 -4.74 3.06
N ASP A 130 8.29 -5.38 1.94
CA ASP A 130 8.46 -6.82 1.77
C ASP A 130 9.85 -7.12 1.20
N ALA A 131 10.83 -7.00 2.10
CA ALA A 131 12.25 -7.15 1.78
C ALA A 131 13.02 -7.71 2.96
N CYS A 132 14.17 -8.32 2.68
CA CYS A 132 15.08 -8.78 3.71
C CYS A 132 15.65 -7.61 4.52
N ARG A 133 16.02 -7.88 5.77
CA ARG A 133 16.69 -6.95 6.69
C ARG A 133 17.99 -7.53 7.23
N SER A 134 18.68 -8.36 6.43
CA SER A 134 19.96 -8.93 6.80
C SER A 134 21.05 -7.87 6.82
N ASP A 135 21.94 -7.96 7.83
CA ASP A 135 23.14 -7.13 7.89
C ASP A 135 24.14 -7.52 6.82
N PHE A 136 24.68 -6.53 6.14
CA PHE A 136 25.74 -6.70 5.15
C PHE A 136 27.13 -6.81 5.77
N GLU A 137 27.31 -6.27 6.95
CA GLU A 137 28.56 -6.41 7.73
C GLU A 137 28.24 -6.88 9.15
N SER A 138 29.07 -7.78 9.66
CA SER A 138 29.07 -8.15 11.09
C SER A 138 29.56 -6.98 11.97
N SER A 139 29.04 -5.79 11.77
CA SER A 139 29.35 -4.64 12.58
C SER A 139 28.67 -4.80 13.94
N LYS A 140 29.46 -5.18 14.92
CA LYS A 140 29.15 -5.02 16.33
C LYS A 140 28.94 -3.54 16.62
N GLY A 141 27.74 -3.05 16.56
CA GLY A 141 27.53 -1.73 17.09
C GLY A 141 26.37 -0.94 16.52
N TYR A 142 25.54 -0.55 17.43
CA TYR A 142 24.52 0.48 17.36
C TYR A 142 23.33 0.19 16.41
N TYR A 143 22.34 -0.40 17.02
CA TYR A 143 20.96 -0.35 16.54
C TYR A 143 20.52 1.12 16.52
N SER A 144 20.60 1.81 15.41
CA SER A 144 19.77 2.99 15.26
C SER A 144 18.40 2.48 14.86
N GLU A 145 17.53 2.29 15.83
CA GLU A 145 16.11 2.27 15.56
C GLU A 145 15.82 3.49 14.67
N ILE A 146 15.10 3.27 13.57
CA ILE A 146 14.56 4.41 12.84
C ILE A 146 13.71 5.15 13.84
N THR A 147 14.19 6.31 14.28
CA THR A 147 13.36 7.23 15.05
C THR A 147 12.21 7.54 14.15
N ALA A 148 11.04 6.99 14.46
CA ALA A 148 9.87 7.16 13.64
C ALA A 148 9.61 8.67 13.50
N ALA A 149 9.54 9.14 12.27
CA ALA A 149 9.08 10.49 12.03
C ALA A 149 7.60 10.56 12.39
N GLU A 150 7.17 11.69 12.90
CA GLU A 150 5.76 11.98 13.23
C GLU A 150 4.82 11.58 12.07
N ASP A 151 3.71 10.92 12.40
CA ASP A 151 2.70 10.43 11.46
C ASP A 151 3.20 9.39 10.42
N VAL A 152 4.20 8.58 10.80
CA VAL A 152 4.72 7.49 9.98
C VAL A 152 4.46 6.14 10.65
N TYR A 153 3.99 5.19 9.87
CA TYR A 153 3.94 3.77 10.19
C TYR A 153 4.84 3.00 9.23
N ILE A 154 5.72 2.14 9.74
CA ILE A 154 6.57 1.29 8.93
C ILE A 154 6.28 -0.16 9.25
N ALA A 155 5.89 -0.93 8.23
CA ALA A 155 5.71 -2.37 8.32
C ALA A 155 6.80 -3.10 7.54
N TYR A 156 7.47 -4.03 8.19
CA TYR A 156 8.51 -4.87 7.62
C TYR A 156 8.04 -6.31 7.50
N GLY A 157 8.33 -6.95 6.38
CA GLY A 157 8.02 -8.34 6.13
C GLY A 157 8.73 -9.30 7.11
N THR A 158 9.84 -8.85 7.70
CA THR A 158 10.60 -9.63 8.68
C THR A 158 11.21 -8.75 9.77
N GLN A 159 11.59 -9.36 10.88
CA GLN A 159 12.34 -8.68 11.93
C GLN A 159 13.80 -8.42 11.51
N PHE A 160 14.48 -7.58 12.27
CA PHE A 160 15.87 -7.21 12.03
C PHE A 160 16.78 -8.46 12.00
N GLN A 161 17.78 -8.47 11.12
CA GLN A 161 18.73 -9.57 10.87
C GLN A 161 18.09 -10.87 10.32
N HIS A 162 16.87 -10.81 9.80
CA HIS A 162 16.21 -11.96 9.20
C HIS A 162 15.88 -11.72 7.72
N THR A 163 15.70 -12.82 6.99
CA THR A 163 15.26 -12.81 5.61
C THR A 163 13.74 -12.89 5.52
N SER A 164 13.15 -12.21 4.54
CA SER A 164 11.76 -12.43 4.13
C SER A 164 11.69 -13.66 3.24
N ILE A 165 10.63 -14.46 3.40
CA ILE A 165 10.43 -15.66 2.57
C ILE A 165 9.84 -15.21 1.24
N GLY A 166 10.55 -15.50 0.12
CA GLY A 166 10.02 -15.41 -1.23
C GLY A 166 9.60 -16.77 -1.75
N ILE A 167 8.48 -16.84 -2.48
CA ILE A 167 7.99 -18.07 -3.11
C ILE A 167 7.96 -17.85 -4.62
N SER A 168 8.59 -18.75 -5.39
CA SER A 168 8.89 -18.53 -6.82
C SER A 168 7.68 -18.30 -7.71
N ASN A 169 6.52 -18.85 -7.40
CA ASN A 169 5.32 -18.74 -8.26
C ASN A 169 4.07 -18.32 -7.50
N GLU A 170 4.23 -17.77 -6.32
CA GLU A 170 3.14 -17.33 -5.45
C GLU A 170 3.49 -16.00 -4.77
N MET A 171 2.51 -15.41 -4.12
CA MET A 171 2.75 -14.26 -3.24
C MET A 171 3.64 -14.66 -2.06
N SER A 172 4.45 -13.72 -1.60
CA SER A 172 5.15 -13.83 -0.32
C SER A 172 4.16 -14.05 0.83
N PRO A 173 4.58 -14.72 1.91
CA PRO A 173 3.74 -14.87 3.11
C PRO A 173 3.25 -13.55 3.68
N PHE A 174 4.10 -12.52 3.67
CA PHE A 174 3.78 -11.21 4.22
C PHE A 174 2.75 -10.47 3.37
N THR A 175 2.99 -10.35 2.07
CA THR A 175 2.05 -9.71 1.15
C THR A 175 0.71 -10.45 1.11
N LYS A 176 0.74 -11.80 1.11
CA LYS A 176 -0.50 -12.57 1.17
C LYS A 176 -1.31 -12.26 2.41
N ALA A 177 -0.68 -12.24 3.58
CA ALA A 177 -1.37 -11.94 4.83
C ALA A 177 -1.94 -10.51 4.85
N ILE A 178 -1.22 -9.50 4.30
CA ILE A 178 -1.75 -8.14 4.14
C ILE A 178 -3.00 -8.16 3.24
N CYS A 179 -2.92 -8.81 2.08
CA CYS A 179 -4.03 -8.89 1.13
C CYS A 179 -5.28 -9.58 1.69
N ASP A 180 -5.09 -10.53 2.60
CA ASP A 180 -6.22 -11.22 3.26
C ASP A 180 -6.86 -10.33 4.35
N GLU A 181 -6.06 -9.60 5.14
CA GLU A 181 -6.53 -8.81 6.29
C GLU A 181 -6.96 -7.37 5.95
N ILE A 182 -6.42 -6.76 4.89
CA ILE A 182 -6.65 -5.34 4.58
C ILE A 182 -8.10 -5.02 4.20
N LEU A 183 -8.85 -6.03 3.81
CA LEU A 183 -10.28 -5.92 3.49
C LEU A 183 -11.16 -5.97 4.73
N GLU A 184 -10.64 -6.35 5.89
CA GLU A 184 -11.41 -6.34 7.12
C GLU A 184 -11.78 -4.91 7.49
N PRO A 185 -13.08 -4.59 7.60
CA PRO A 185 -13.49 -3.22 7.80
C PRO A 185 -13.30 -2.77 9.25
N ASN A 186 -13.07 -1.47 9.40
CA ASN A 186 -13.02 -0.77 10.69
C ASN A 186 -11.89 -1.17 11.64
N ILE A 187 -10.91 -1.94 11.19
CA ILE A 187 -9.67 -2.16 11.94
C ILE A 187 -8.67 -1.05 11.65
N ASP A 188 -7.92 -0.63 12.66
CA ASP A 188 -6.85 0.33 12.45
C ASP A 188 -5.57 -0.35 11.92
N VAL A 189 -4.65 0.45 11.43
CA VAL A 189 -3.39 -0.04 10.82
C VAL A 189 -2.58 -0.89 11.80
N ASP A 190 -2.59 -0.58 13.08
CA ASP A 190 -1.82 -1.33 14.08
C ASP A 190 -2.43 -2.72 14.33
N GLU A 191 -3.75 -2.79 14.44
CA GLU A 191 -4.47 -4.08 14.51
C GLU A 191 -4.29 -4.89 13.23
N LEU A 192 -4.36 -4.25 12.04
CA LEU A 192 -4.10 -4.89 10.76
C LEU A 192 -2.75 -5.62 10.78
N PHE A 193 -1.66 -4.90 11.10
CA PHE A 193 -0.32 -5.50 11.08
C PHE A 193 -0.07 -6.45 12.26
N THR A 194 -0.81 -6.34 13.35
CA THR A 194 -0.82 -7.36 14.41
C THR A 194 -1.42 -8.67 13.92
N ARG A 195 -2.52 -8.64 13.16
CA ARG A 195 -3.11 -9.83 12.55
C ARG A 195 -2.19 -10.42 11.49
N VAL A 196 -1.64 -9.60 10.60
CA VAL A 196 -0.63 -10.03 9.61
C VAL A 196 0.51 -10.77 10.27
N ARG A 197 1.08 -10.23 11.36
CA ARG A 197 2.16 -10.87 12.12
C ARG A 197 1.78 -12.23 12.65
N ARG A 198 0.59 -12.35 13.25
CA ARG A 198 0.06 -13.63 13.77
C ARG A 198 -0.10 -14.66 12.64
N THR A 199 -0.69 -14.26 11.51
CA THR A 199 -0.93 -15.12 10.35
C THR A 199 0.38 -15.64 9.78
N VAL A 200 1.37 -14.78 9.55
CA VAL A 200 2.67 -15.18 9.03
C VAL A 200 3.40 -16.10 10.01
N TYR A 201 3.48 -15.71 11.28
CA TYR A 201 4.18 -16.49 12.29
C TYR A 201 3.54 -17.87 12.53
N SER A 202 2.21 -17.94 12.58
CA SER A 202 1.51 -19.22 12.79
C SER A 202 1.82 -20.25 11.70
N LYS A 203 2.06 -19.78 10.47
CA LYS A 203 2.32 -20.67 9.32
C LYS A 203 3.80 -20.97 9.10
N TYR A 204 4.66 -19.98 9.30
CA TYR A 204 6.06 -20.07 8.88
C TYR A 204 7.07 -20.08 10.05
N GLN A 205 6.69 -19.76 11.27
CA GLN A 205 7.47 -19.75 12.53
C GLN A 205 8.87 -19.10 12.49
N VAL A 206 9.49 -19.06 11.31
CA VAL A 206 10.83 -18.49 11.06
C VAL A 206 10.79 -17.03 10.58
N GLN A 207 9.61 -16.54 10.20
CA GLN A 207 9.40 -15.17 9.74
C GLN A 207 8.44 -14.44 10.69
N ILE A 208 8.91 -13.37 11.29
CA ILE A 208 8.13 -12.53 12.18
C ILE A 208 8.09 -11.12 11.61
N PRO A 209 6.98 -10.68 10.99
CA PRO A 209 6.81 -9.30 10.57
C PRO A 209 6.95 -8.34 11.75
N ALA A 210 7.60 -7.21 11.52
CA ALA A 210 7.83 -6.18 12.52
C ALA A 210 7.22 -4.85 12.08
N SER A 211 6.94 -3.97 13.04
CA SER A 211 6.44 -2.62 12.73
C SER A 211 7.00 -1.58 13.68
N VAL A 212 7.10 -0.34 13.17
CA VAL A 212 7.37 0.87 13.94
C VAL A 212 6.19 1.80 13.75
N ASN A 213 5.55 2.20 14.83
CA ASN A 213 4.35 3.04 14.81
C ASN A 213 4.61 4.37 15.51
N ALA A 214 4.55 5.46 14.76
CA ALA A 214 4.56 6.83 15.26
C ALA A 214 3.37 7.65 14.76
N LEU A 215 2.27 6.99 14.44
CA LEU A 215 1.02 7.65 14.09
C LEU A 215 0.44 8.34 15.35
N LEU A 216 0.10 9.60 15.21
CA LEU A 216 -0.54 10.37 16.29
C LEU A 216 -2.03 10.00 16.45
N ASN A 217 -2.64 9.46 15.40
CA ASN A 217 -4.04 9.06 15.40
C ASN A 217 -4.23 7.70 14.72
N LYS A 218 -5.29 7.00 15.11
CA LYS A 218 -5.68 5.75 14.46
C LYS A 218 -6.04 5.98 12.99
N ILE A 219 -5.52 5.14 12.11
CA ILE A 219 -5.83 5.13 10.68
C ILE A 219 -6.60 3.85 10.37
N ILE A 220 -7.80 4.00 9.83
CA ILE A 220 -8.62 2.90 9.30
C ILE A 220 -8.55 2.98 7.78
N LEU A 221 -7.94 1.97 7.14
CA LEU A 221 -7.76 1.93 5.69
C LEU A 221 -9.07 1.57 4.97
N HIS A 222 -9.83 0.63 5.52
CA HIS A 222 -11.12 0.20 5.01
C HIS A 222 -12.22 0.50 6.02
N LYS A 223 -12.97 1.56 5.78
CA LYS A 223 -14.14 1.90 6.60
C LYS A 223 -15.37 1.26 6.00
N GLN A 224 -16.07 0.47 6.81
CA GLN A 224 -17.42 0.07 6.46
C GLN A 224 -18.32 1.32 6.49
N LEU A 225 -18.91 1.62 5.35
CA LEU A 225 -19.90 2.68 5.29
C LEU A 225 -21.17 2.21 6.02
N SER A 226 -21.57 2.92 7.06
CA SER A 226 -22.90 2.73 7.65
C SER A 226 -23.93 3.36 6.72
N TYR A 227 -24.87 2.56 6.24
CA TYR A 227 -25.98 3.06 5.43
C TYR A 227 -27.12 3.44 6.34
N THR A 228 -27.71 4.62 6.10
CA THR A 228 -28.99 4.97 6.70
C THR A 228 -30.12 4.33 5.88
N ASN A 229 -31.30 4.20 6.48
CA ASN A 229 -32.48 3.75 5.73
C ASN A 229 -32.71 4.65 4.49
N SER A 230 -32.47 5.96 4.63
CA SER A 230 -32.55 6.92 3.53
C SER A 230 -31.57 6.63 2.38
N ASP A 231 -30.34 6.17 2.67
CA ASP A 231 -29.37 5.82 1.61
C ASP A 231 -29.85 4.61 0.82
N VAL A 232 -30.38 3.60 1.53
CA VAL A 232 -30.92 2.37 0.92
C VAL A 232 -32.18 2.66 0.10
N GLU A 233 -33.04 3.57 0.56
CA GLU A 233 -34.25 3.96 -0.17
C GLU A 233 -33.90 4.69 -1.47
N VAL A 234 -32.97 5.64 -1.44
CA VAL A 234 -32.49 6.32 -2.66
C VAL A 234 -31.86 5.31 -3.63
N TYR A 235 -31.04 4.38 -3.13
CA TYR A 235 -30.45 3.32 -3.96
C TYR A 235 -31.52 2.47 -4.67
N LYS A 236 -32.51 1.97 -3.91
CA LYS A 236 -33.61 1.16 -4.44
C LYS A 236 -34.42 1.90 -5.48
N PHE A 237 -34.70 3.19 -5.24
CA PHE A 237 -35.42 4.04 -6.17
C PHE A 237 -34.67 4.17 -7.50
N VAL A 238 -33.39 4.57 -7.44
CA VAL A 238 -32.55 4.75 -8.65
C VAL A 238 -32.39 3.42 -9.40
N LYS A 239 -32.13 2.32 -8.70
CA LYS A 239 -31.98 1.00 -9.30
C LYS A 239 -33.24 0.50 -10.01
N LYS A 240 -34.39 0.65 -9.37
CA LYS A 240 -35.68 0.30 -9.98
C LYS A 240 -35.91 1.11 -11.28
N TYR A 241 -35.63 2.39 -11.25
CA TYR A 241 -35.76 3.25 -12.42
C TYR A 241 -34.82 2.83 -13.56
N ALA A 242 -33.59 2.46 -13.24
CA ALA A 242 -32.62 1.95 -14.19
C ALA A 242 -33.06 0.62 -14.81
N ASP A 243 -33.58 -0.29 -13.98
CA ASP A 243 -34.08 -1.59 -14.44
C ASP A 243 -35.32 -1.44 -15.31
N ASP A 244 -36.27 -0.58 -14.92
CA ASP A 244 -37.48 -0.27 -15.71
C ASP A 244 -37.10 0.34 -17.07
N TYR A 245 -36.10 1.25 -17.11
CA TYR A 245 -35.58 1.85 -18.33
C TYR A 245 -34.88 0.83 -19.25
N ASN A 246 -34.04 -0.02 -18.68
CA ASN A 246 -33.36 -1.10 -19.41
C ASN A 246 -34.36 -2.08 -20.03
N ASN A 247 -35.39 -2.47 -19.28
CA ASN A 247 -36.45 -3.35 -19.78
C ASN A 247 -37.25 -2.74 -20.92
N LYS A 248 -37.39 -1.42 -20.92
CA LYS A 248 -38.18 -0.71 -21.94
C LYS A 248 -37.37 -0.34 -23.18
N TYR A 249 -36.08 0.01 -23.05
CA TYR A 249 -35.27 0.59 -24.11
C TYR A 249 -33.97 -0.19 -24.40
N GLY A 250 -33.69 -1.27 -23.71
CA GLY A 250 -32.57 -2.18 -23.94
C GLY A 250 -31.22 -1.78 -23.34
N TYR A 251 -31.07 -0.57 -22.83
CA TYR A 251 -29.87 -0.12 -22.13
C TYR A 251 -30.13 1.14 -21.31
N PHE A 252 -29.39 1.27 -20.22
CA PHE A 252 -29.38 2.46 -19.38
C PHE A 252 -28.02 3.14 -19.45
N HIS A 253 -27.97 4.36 -19.96
CA HIS A 253 -26.86 5.27 -19.72
C HIS A 253 -27.22 6.07 -18.47
N GLY A 254 -26.38 5.99 -17.42
CA GLY A 254 -26.59 6.65 -16.13
C GLY A 254 -26.82 8.16 -16.29
N ASP A 255 -28.05 8.50 -16.66
CA ASP A 255 -28.43 9.88 -16.91
C ASP A 255 -28.68 10.62 -15.59
N ASP A 256 -28.17 11.82 -15.50
CA ASP A 256 -28.38 12.73 -14.37
C ASP A 256 -29.88 12.92 -14.04
N LEU A 257 -30.76 12.68 -15.01
CA LEU A 257 -32.23 12.80 -14.85
C LEU A 257 -32.78 11.90 -13.73
N ILE A 258 -32.29 10.66 -13.59
CA ILE A 258 -32.75 9.76 -12.52
C ILE A 258 -32.36 10.27 -11.14
N PHE A 259 -31.18 10.87 -11.04
CA PHE A 259 -30.76 11.48 -9.78
C PHE A 259 -31.50 12.78 -9.48
N ILE A 260 -31.92 13.51 -10.52
CA ILE A 260 -32.82 14.68 -10.38
C ILE A 260 -34.17 14.21 -9.86
N ASP A 261 -34.75 13.16 -10.43
CA ASP A 261 -36.04 12.59 -9.99
C ASP A 261 -35.94 12.06 -8.54
N ALA A 262 -34.85 11.34 -8.22
CA ALA A 262 -34.58 10.90 -6.86
C ALA A 262 -34.44 12.07 -5.89
N ALA A 263 -33.71 13.11 -6.28
CA ALA A 263 -33.54 14.32 -5.45
C ALA A 263 -34.87 14.99 -5.17
N GLN A 264 -35.75 15.12 -6.16
CA GLN A 264 -37.11 15.68 -6.00
C GLN A 264 -37.99 14.79 -5.13
N TYR A 265 -38.00 13.47 -5.39
CA TYR A 265 -38.82 12.52 -4.64
C TYR A 265 -38.47 12.48 -3.15
N PHE A 266 -37.20 12.48 -2.82
CA PHE A 266 -36.71 12.43 -1.44
C PHE A 266 -36.48 13.82 -0.81
N ASN A 267 -36.76 14.93 -1.54
CA ASN A 267 -36.49 16.30 -1.10
C ASN A 267 -35.06 16.52 -0.58
N ILE A 268 -34.09 16.08 -1.36
CA ILE A 268 -32.64 16.21 -1.09
C ILE A 268 -31.96 16.90 -2.30
N SER A 269 -30.69 17.30 -2.15
CA SER A 269 -29.95 17.83 -3.29
C SER A 269 -29.61 16.74 -4.31
N PHE A 270 -29.40 17.14 -5.56
CA PHE A 270 -28.89 16.23 -6.61
C PHE A 270 -27.59 15.51 -6.19
N LEU A 271 -26.65 16.27 -5.64
CA LEU A 271 -25.38 15.70 -5.17
C LEU A 271 -25.58 14.70 -4.02
N ASP A 272 -26.52 14.95 -3.12
CA ASP A 272 -26.87 14.00 -2.06
C ASP A 272 -27.47 12.72 -2.63
N ALA A 273 -28.32 12.80 -3.64
CA ALA A 273 -28.90 11.63 -4.32
C ALA A 273 -27.81 10.77 -4.97
N VAL A 274 -26.90 11.39 -5.74
CA VAL A 274 -25.74 10.72 -6.34
C VAL A 274 -24.84 10.09 -5.29
N TRP A 275 -24.53 10.84 -4.23
CA TRP A 275 -23.66 10.37 -3.16
C TRP A 275 -24.27 9.17 -2.40
N LYS A 276 -25.56 9.24 -2.06
CA LYS A 276 -26.31 8.17 -1.38
C LYS A 276 -26.37 6.89 -2.21
N PHE A 277 -26.62 7.02 -3.51
CA PHE A 277 -26.60 5.89 -4.43
C PHE A 277 -25.24 5.24 -4.49
N ARG A 278 -24.18 6.00 -4.79
CA ARG A 278 -22.80 5.50 -4.90
C ARG A 278 -22.31 4.86 -3.60
N LYS A 279 -22.72 5.41 -2.46
CA LYS A 279 -22.37 4.88 -1.15
C LYS A 279 -22.86 3.45 -0.94
N VAL A 280 -24.02 3.09 -1.49
CA VAL A 280 -24.60 1.74 -1.40
C VAL A 280 -24.12 0.86 -2.54
N ASP A 281 -23.98 1.40 -3.75
CA ASP A 281 -23.59 0.67 -4.97
C ASP A 281 -22.15 0.11 -4.88
N ASN A 282 -21.23 0.87 -4.29
CA ASN A 282 -19.83 0.44 -4.11
C ASN A 282 -19.65 -0.75 -3.14
N LYS A 283 -20.74 -1.39 -2.73
CA LYS A 283 -20.73 -2.59 -1.90
C LYS A 283 -20.82 -3.90 -2.71
N VAL A 284 -21.05 -3.78 -4.02
CA VAL A 284 -21.05 -4.87 -4.99
C VAL A 284 -19.77 -4.82 -5.79
#